data_c07ada04ac7094f2442264f96480426b
#
_entry.id   c07ada04ac7094f2442264f96480426b
#
_cell.length_a   1.000
_cell.length_b   1.000
_cell.length_c   1.000
_cell.angle_alpha   90.00
_cell.angle_beta   90.00
_cell.angle_gamma   90.00
#
_symmetry.space_group_name_H-M   'P 1'
#
loop_
_entity.id
_entity.type
_entity.pdbx_description
1 polymer ?
#
loop_
_entity_poly.entity_id
_entity_poly.type
_entity_poly.pdbx_seq_one_letter_code
_entity_poly.pdbx_strand_id
1 'polypeptide(L)'
;GGLMRHTKAAIRIAYELLENKTIGGNFSSDQKYLMLFALLIHDGLKSGIQQEQYTRFDHPLLASNYVKDNKDKLTLNDEEIKFICECIESHMGEWNVDYNGNEVLPLPKNRFQKFVHMCDFLSSRKFLDIKFENDEIVE
;
A
#
# COMPACT_ATOMS: atom_id res chain seq x y z
N GLY A 1 -6.80 -9.71 13.44
CA GLY A 1 -6.14 -8.61 14.05
C GLY A 1 -6.08 -7.34 13.22
N GLY A 2 -5.31 -6.41 13.72
CA GLY A 2 -5.17 -5.07 13.14
C GLY A 2 -4.66 -5.06 11.69
N LEU A 3 -3.67 -5.91 11.38
CA LEU A 3 -3.13 -6.02 10.03
C LEU A 3 -4.19 -6.43 9.00
N MET A 4 -5.00 -7.42 9.33
CA MET A 4 -6.06 -7.89 8.44
C MET A 4 -7.11 -6.78 8.20
N ARG A 5 -7.48 -6.05 9.24
CA ARG A 5 -8.42 -4.92 9.13
C ARG A 5 -7.86 -3.80 8.28
N HIS A 6 -6.60 -3.44 8.51
CA HIS A 6 -5.90 -2.41 7.73
C HIS A 6 -5.84 -2.78 6.24
N THR A 7 -5.42 -4.00 5.92
CA THR A 7 -5.35 -4.49 4.55
C THR A 7 -6.72 -4.47 3.86
N LYS A 8 -7.74 -4.97 4.54
CA LYS A 8 -9.12 -4.93 4.01
C LYS A 8 -9.62 -3.50 3.79
N ALA A 9 -9.31 -2.60 4.71
CA ALA A 9 -9.70 -1.19 4.58
C ALA A 9 -9.00 -0.52 3.40
N ALA A 10 -7.70 -0.75 3.22
CA ALA A 10 -6.95 -0.21 2.09
C ALA A 10 -7.51 -0.70 0.74
N ILE A 11 -7.80 -2.00 0.63
CA ILE A 11 -8.39 -2.60 -0.57
C ILE A 11 -9.80 -2.03 -0.81
N ARG A 12 -10.62 -1.89 0.23
CA ARG A 12 -11.97 -1.33 0.09
C ARG A 12 -11.93 0.11 -0.39
N ILE A 13 -11.06 0.93 0.16
CA ILE A 13 -10.86 2.31 -0.28
C ILE A 13 -10.42 2.34 -1.74
N ALA A 14 -9.44 1.54 -2.11
CA ALA A 14 -8.97 1.45 -3.49
C ALA A 14 -10.08 1.03 -4.45
N TYR A 15 -10.85 0.01 -4.08
CA TYR A 15 -11.96 -0.48 -4.90
C TYR A 15 -13.00 0.63 -5.14
N GLU A 16 -13.44 1.32 -4.09
CA GLU A 16 -14.42 2.41 -4.20
C GLU A 16 -13.90 3.55 -5.08
N LEU A 17 -12.63 3.94 -4.93
CA LEU A 17 -12.02 4.97 -5.76
C LEU A 17 -11.90 4.54 -7.22
N LEU A 18 -11.53 3.29 -7.49
CA LEU A 18 -11.38 2.76 -8.85
C LEU A 18 -12.72 2.55 -9.56
N GLU A 19 -13.80 2.29 -8.83
CA GLU A 19 -15.17 2.23 -9.37
C GLU A 19 -15.73 3.61 -9.70
N ASN A 20 -15.22 4.67 -9.09
CA ASN A 20 -15.56 6.04 -9.45
C ASN A 20 -14.96 6.36 -10.83
N LYS A 21 -15.80 6.71 -11.80
CA LYS A 21 -15.38 6.91 -13.19
C LYS A 21 -14.36 8.03 -13.35
N THR A 22 -14.47 9.10 -12.57
CA THR A 22 -13.54 10.24 -12.62
C THR A 22 -12.15 9.83 -12.19
N ILE A 23 -12.03 8.99 -11.16
CA ILE A 23 -10.75 8.51 -10.63
C ILE A 23 -10.30 7.26 -11.38
N GLY A 24 -11.15 6.24 -11.41
CA GLY A 24 -10.84 4.93 -11.99
C GLY A 24 -10.69 4.94 -13.50
N GLY A 25 -11.31 5.91 -14.20
CA GLY A 25 -11.18 6.07 -15.63
C GLY A 25 -9.76 6.40 -16.12
N ASN A 26 -8.86 6.78 -15.21
CA ASN A 26 -7.45 7.05 -15.52
C ASN A 26 -6.57 5.77 -15.51
N PHE A 27 -7.15 4.62 -15.20
CA PHE A 27 -6.43 3.35 -15.08
C PHE A 27 -7.09 2.29 -15.95
N SER A 28 -6.28 1.45 -16.60
CA SER A 28 -6.78 0.25 -17.30
C SER A 28 -7.23 -0.81 -16.29
N SER A 29 -8.00 -1.79 -16.77
CA SER A 29 -8.43 -2.93 -15.93
C SER A 29 -7.22 -3.68 -15.35
N ASP A 30 -6.18 -3.92 -16.15
CA ASP A 30 -4.98 -4.61 -15.68
C ASP A 30 -4.24 -3.80 -14.61
N GLN A 31 -4.11 -2.49 -14.80
CA GLN A 31 -3.49 -1.59 -13.82
C GLN A 31 -4.26 -1.59 -12.50
N LYS A 32 -5.59 -1.58 -12.53
CA LYS A 32 -6.43 -1.68 -11.35
C LYS A 32 -6.17 -2.98 -10.57
N TYR A 33 -6.12 -4.12 -11.26
CA TYR A 33 -5.82 -5.41 -10.63
C TYR A 33 -4.43 -5.45 -10.01
N LEU A 34 -3.43 -4.92 -10.70
CA LEU A 34 -2.05 -4.90 -10.19
C LEU A 34 -1.93 -4.03 -8.94
N MET A 35 -2.60 -2.88 -8.90
CA MET A 35 -2.61 -2.01 -7.71
C MET A 35 -3.34 -2.67 -6.53
N LEU A 36 -4.47 -3.33 -6.77
CA LEU A 36 -5.19 -4.07 -5.73
C LEU A 36 -4.35 -5.23 -5.20
N PHE A 37 -3.66 -5.94 -6.08
CA PHE A 37 -2.74 -7.02 -5.69
C PHE A 37 -1.59 -6.50 -4.84
N ALA A 38 -0.99 -5.36 -5.23
CA ALA A 38 0.05 -4.71 -4.43
C ALA A 38 -0.45 -4.38 -3.02
N LEU A 39 -1.66 -3.82 -2.90
CA LEU A 39 -2.27 -3.53 -1.59
C LEU A 39 -2.54 -4.80 -0.76
N LEU A 40 -2.91 -5.89 -1.42
CA LEU A 40 -3.15 -7.16 -0.73
C LEU A 40 -1.90 -7.66 -0.01
N ILE A 41 -0.72 -7.44 -0.59
CA ILE A 41 0.55 -7.99 -0.06
C ILE A 41 1.41 -6.96 0.65
N HIS A 42 1.15 -5.65 0.51
CA HIS A 42 2.09 -4.59 0.91
C HIS A 42 2.61 -4.71 2.35
N ASP A 43 1.78 -5.12 3.27
CA ASP A 43 2.11 -5.27 4.69
C ASP A 43 2.25 -6.73 5.15
N GLY A 44 2.30 -7.69 4.22
CA GLY A 44 2.35 -9.11 4.54
C GLY A 44 3.53 -9.52 5.41
N LEU A 45 4.65 -8.80 5.33
CA LEU A 45 5.85 -9.03 6.11
C LEU A 45 6.19 -7.82 7.01
N LYS A 46 5.16 -7.13 7.51
CA LYS A 46 5.30 -5.92 8.33
C LYS A 46 6.21 -6.12 9.55
N SER A 47 6.12 -7.27 10.19
CA SER A 47 6.94 -7.64 11.35
C SER A 47 8.18 -8.46 10.98
N GLY A 48 8.53 -8.52 9.70
CA GLY A 48 9.65 -9.30 9.20
C GLY A 48 9.29 -10.78 8.95
N ILE A 49 10.23 -11.53 8.39
CA ILE A 49 10.06 -12.94 8.06
C ILE A 49 9.84 -13.79 9.32
N GLN A 50 10.53 -13.42 10.42
CA GLN A 50 10.47 -14.13 11.69
C GLN A 50 9.41 -13.59 12.65
N GLN A 51 8.51 -12.72 12.19
CA GLN A 51 7.43 -12.14 13.00
C GLN A 51 7.95 -11.44 14.27
N GLU A 52 8.81 -10.43 14.06
CA GLU A 52 9.37 -9.62 15.15
C GLU A 52 8.26 -8.84 15.88
N GLN A 53 8.54 -8.39 17.10
CA GLN A 53 7.58 -7.68 17.95
C GLN A 53 7.13 -6.34 17.34
N TYR A 54 8.03 -5.64 16.64
CA TYR A 54 7.78 -4.31 16.09
C TYR A 54 7.77 -4.34 14.56
N THR A 55 7.11 -3.34 13.96
CA THR A 55 7.14 -3.11 12.52
C THR A 55 8.56 -2.81 12.07
N ARG A 56 9.02 -3.52 11.05
CA ARG A 56 10.31 -3.25 10.43
C ARG A 56 10.20 -2.11 9.44
N PHE A 57 11.17 -1.18 9.47
CA PHE A 57 11.22 -0.07 8.50
C PHE A 57 11.45 -0.56 7.06
N ASP A 58 12.08 -1.73 6.88
CA ASP A 58 12.37 -2.32 5.58
C ASP A 58 11.30 -3.33 5.11
N HIS A 59 10.16 -3.43 5.80
CA HIS A 59 9.12 -4.41 5.44
C HIS A 59 8.61 -4.30 4.00
N PRO A 60 8.57 -3.11 3.36
CA PRO A 60 8.21 -3.03 1.95
C PRO A 60 9.19 -3.75 1.03
N LEU A 61 10.48 -3.70 1.34
CA LEU A 61 11.50 -4.42 0.58
C LEU A 61 11.38 -5.94 0.78
N LEU A 62 11.07 -6.38 1.99
CA LEU A 62 10.82 -7.79 2.28
C LEU A 62 9.62 -8.33 1.49
N ALA A 63 8.53 -7.57 1.47
CA ALA A 63 7.33 -7.95 0.71
C ALA A 63 7.60 -7.98 -0.80
N SER A 64 8.31 -6.99 -1.32
CA SER A 64 8.73 -6.95 -2.72
C SER A 64 9.61 -8.14 -3.09
N ASN A 65 10.61 -8.45 -2.29
CA ASN A 65 11.48 -9.60 -2.51
C ASN A 65 10.72 -10.92 -2.46
N TYR A 66 9.74 -11.04 -1.56
CA TYR A 66 8.88 -12.22 -1.50
C TYR A 66 8.11 -12.42 -2.81
N VAL A 67 7.58 -11.36 -3.40
CA VAL A 67 6.91 -11.42 -4.71
C VAL A 67 7.89 -11.88 -5.80
N LYS A 68 9.10 -11.30 -5.85
CA LYS A 68 10.13 -11.66 -6.83
C LYS A 68 10.57 -13.12 -6.69
N ASP A 69 10.76 -13.59 -5.48
CA ASP A 69 11.19 -14.96 -5.20
C ASP A 69 10.12 -16.00 -5.54
N ASN A 70 8.86 -15.61 -5.54
CA ASN A 70 7.73 -16.47 -5.85
C ASN A 70 7.12 -16.21 -7.24
N LYS A 71 7.80 -15.48 -8.11
CA LYS A 71 7.29 -15.09 -9.43
C LYS A 71 6.82 -16.29 -10.27
N ASP A 72 7.51 -17.43 -10.15
CA ASP A 72 7.18 -18.64 -10.90
C ASP A 72 5.84 -19.28 -10.48
N LYS A 73 5.34 -18.92 -9.29
CA LYS A 73 4.03 -19.34 -8.76
C LYS A 73 2.92 -18.39 -9.14
N LEU A 74 3.26 -17.23 -9.69
CA LEU A 74 2.33 -16.20 -10.11
C LEU A 74 2.20 -16.23 -11.63
N THR A 75 0.99 -16.04 -12.13
CA THR A 75 0.73 -15.97 -13.57
C THR A 75 0.92 -14.56 -14.12
N LEU A 76 2.03 -13.93 -13.73
CA LEU A 76 2.36 -12.55 -14.06
C LEU A 76 3.68 -12.50 -14.83
N ASN A 77 3.77 -11.58 -15.79
CA ASN A 77 5.01 -11.36 -16.53
C ASN A 77 5.97 -10.45 -15.72
N ASP A 78 7.21 -10.29 -16.23
CA ASP A 78 8.24 -9.52 -15.53
C ASP A 78 7.87 -8.04 -15.35
N GLU A 79 7.17 -7.44 -16.32
CA GLU A 79 6.72 -6.05 -16.22
C GLU A 79 5.65 -5.87 -15.16
N GLU A 80 4.72 -6.82 -15.03
CA GLU A 80 3.69 -6.82 -14.03
C GLU A 80 4.28 -7.01 -12.62
N ILE A 81 5.25 -7.92 -12.48
CA ILE A 81 6.00 -8.12 -11.23
C ILE A 81 6.72 -6.82 -10.83
N LYS A 82 7.40 -6.19 -11.77
CA LYS A 82 8.07 -4.90 -11.53
C LYS A 82 7.10 -3.82 -11.07
N PHE A 83 5.95 -3.70 -11.73
CA PHE A 83 4.88 -2.77 -11.37
C PHE A 83 4.42 -2.96 -9.92
N ILE A 84 4.10 -4.21 -9.55
CA ILE A 84 3.65 -4.56 -8.21
C ILE A 84 4.73 -4.25 -7.17
N CYS A 85 5.97 -4.66 -7.43
CA CYS A 85 7.08 -4.45 -6.51
C CYS A 85 7.37 -2.97 -6.28
N GLU A 86 7.35 -2.15 -7.32
CA GLU A 86 7.56 -0.71 -7.19
C GLU A 86 6.44 -0.03 -6.37
N CYS A 87 5.19 -0.48 -6.53
CA CYS A 87 4.09 -0.01 -5.69
C CYS A 87 4.26 -0.41 -4.22
N ILE A 88 4.70 -1.64 -3.96
CA ILE A 88 4.94 -2.13 -2.60
C ILE A 88 6.11 -1.37 -1.95
N GLU A 89 7.23 -1.25 -2.66
CA GLU A 89 8.45 -0.63 -2.13
C GLU A 89 8.25 0.83 -1.73
N SER A 90 7.36 1.55 -2.41
CA SER A 90 7.12 2.98 -2.22
C SER A 90 5.87 3.30 -1.39
N HIS A 91 5.17 2.28 -0.85
CA HIS A 91 3.88 2.53 -0.20
C HIS A 91 3.96 3.37 1.07
N MET A 92 5.12 3.45 1.72
CA MET A 92 5.33 4.26 2.92
C MET A 92 5.33 5.76 2.65
N GLY A 93 5.53 6.19 1.40
CA GLY A 93 5.57 7.61 1.07
C GLY A 93 6.71 8.33 1.79
N GLU A 94 6.41 9.43 2.47
CA GLU A 94 7.40 10.22 3.19
C GLU A 94 8.00 9.52 4.43
N TRP A 95 7.37 8.45 4.92
CA TRP A 95 7.92 7.62 6.01
C TRP A 95 8.89 6.57 5.47
N ASN A 96 9.85 7.02 4.66
CA ASN A 96 10.79 6.18 3.91
C ASN A 96 12.18 6.11 4.52
N VAL A 97 12.32 6.53 5.78
CA VAL A 97 13.61 6.60 6.49
C VAL A 97 13.73 5.53 7.57
N ASP A 98 14.99 5.22 7.92
CA ASP A 98 15.31 4.38 9.08
C ASP A 98 15.30 5.20 10.37
N TYR A 99 15.68 4.55 11.49
CA TYR A 99 15.75 5.21 12.80
C TYR A 99 16.78 6.32 12.88
N ASN A 100 17.75 6.37 11.97
CA ASN A 100 18.81 7.38 11.90
C ASN A 100 18.45 8.51 10.91
N GLY A 101 17.28 8.45 10.29
CA GLY A 101 16.86 9.44 9.31
C GLY A 101 17.39 9.24 7.90
N ASN A 102 18.03 8.11 7.62
CA ASN A 102 18.52 7.77 6.27
C ASN A 102 17.39 7.25 5.41
N GLU A 103 17.32 7.70 4.16
CA GLU A 103 16.37 7.16 3.19
C GLU A 103 16.71 5.71 2.85
N VAL A 104 15.77 4.80 3.10
CA VAL A 104 15.95 3.36 2.86
C VAL A 104 14.92 2.79 1.89
N LEU A 105 13.86 3.55 1.62
CA LEU A 105 12.78 3.16 0.70
C LEU A 105 12.62 4.21 -0.39
N PRO A 106 12.22 3.82 -1.61
CA PRO A 106 11.92 4.78 -2.66
C PRO A 106 10.64 5.56 -2.34
N LEU A 107 10.59 6.80 -2.79
CA LEU A 107 9.36 7.59 -2.77
C LEU A 107 8.44 7.18 -3.94
N PRO A 108 7.11 7.29 -3.78
CA PRO A 108 6.20 7.07 -4.90
C PRO A 108 6.43 8.12 -5.99
N LYS A 109 6.66 7.65 -7.22
CA LYS A 109 7.06 8.50 -8.35
C LYS A 109 5.95 8.67 -9.39
N ASN A 110 5.25 7.60 -9.73
CA ASN A 110 4.21 7.64 -10.74
C ASN A 110 2.80 7.60 -10.12
N ARG A 111 1.78 7.76 -10.96
CA ARG A 111 0.39 7.80 -10.50
C ARG A 111 -0.06 6.50 -9.83
N PHE A 112 0.49 5.35 -10.23
CA PHE A 112 0.15 4.05 -9.67
C PHE A 112 0.69 3.90 -8.25
N GLN A 113 1.94 4.23 -8.06
CA GLN A 113 2.61 4.21 -6.75
C GLN A 113 1.95 5.22 -5.80
N LYS A 114 1.64 6.42 -6.29
CA LYS A 114 0.94 7.45 -5.50
C LYS A 114 -0.46 7.01 -5.11
N PHE A 115 -1.19 6.33 -5.99
CA PHE A 115 -2.51 5.80 -5.69
C PHE A 115 -2.45 4.72 -4.60
N VAL A 116 -1.54 3.77 -4.72
CA VAL A 116 -1.35 2.70 -3.70
C VAL A 116 -0.98 3.31 -2.35
N HIS A 117 -0.03 4.25 -2.32
CA HIS A 117 0.33 4.97 -1.11
C HIS A 117 -0.88 5.69 -0.50
N MET A 118 -1.66 6.40 -1.31
CA MET A 118 -2.85 7.12 -0.85
C MET A 118 -3.85 6.18 -0.18
N CYS A 119 -4.14 5.02 -0.77
CA CYS A 119 -5.10 4.08 -0.21
C CYS A 119 -4.61 3.50 1.12
N ASP A 120 -3.32 3.18 1.22
CA ASP A 120 -2.70 2.76 2.46
C ASP A 120 -2.77 3.85 3.53
N PHE A 121 -2.39 5.07 3.18
CA PHE A 121 -2.44 6.23 4.07
C PHE A 121 -3.85 6.48 4.59
N LEU A 122 -4.84 6.55 3.70
CA LEU A 122 -6.23 6.81 4.07
C LEU A 122 -6.80 5.73 5.00
N SER A 123 -6.42 4.47 4.80
CA SER A 123 -6.92 3.35 5.61
C SER A 123 -6.51 3.43 7.08
N SER A 124 -5.48 4.22 7.40
CA SER A 124 -4.97 4.38 8.76
C SER A 124 -5.39 5.71 9.41
N ARG A 125 -6.21 6.53 8.73
CA ARG A 125 -6.59 7.86 9.21
C ARG A 125 -7.92 7.84 9.95
N LYS A 126 -7.91 8.31 11.19
CA LYS A 126 -9.11 8.42 12.04
C LYS A 126 -10.05 9.54 11.58
N PHE A 127 -9.52 10.59 11.00
CA PHE A 127 -10.30 11.77 10.61
C PHE A 127 -11.20 11.53 9.38
N LEU A 128 -11.13 10.36 8.73
CA LEU A 128 -12.08 10.00 7.67
C LEU A 128 -13.50 9.76 8.21
N ASP A 129 -13.62 9.47 9.50
CA ASP A 129 -14.90 9.43 10.22
C ASP A 129 -15.04 10.74 11.01
N ILE A 130 -15.35 11.83 10.31
CA ILE A 130 -15.42 13.17 10.88
C ILE A 130 -16.63 13.29 11.79
N LYS A 131 -16.40 13.56 13.06
CA LYS A 131 -17.42 13.73 14.08
C LYS A 131 -17.62 15.19 14.43
N PHE A 132 -18.85 15.55 14.74
CA PHE A 132 -19.21 16.92 15.09
C PHE A 132 -19.88 16.97 16.46
N GLU A 133 -19.57 18.00 17.23
CA GLU A 133 -20.30 18.44 18.41
C GLU A 133 -20.57 19.94 18.28
N ASN A 134 -21.84 20.37 18.39
CA ASN A 134 -22.25 21.78 18.27
C ASN A 134 -21.70 22.45 16.98
N ASP A 135 -21.76 21.74 15.86
CA ASP A 135 -21.27 22.17 14.55
C ASP A 135 -19.74 22.36 14.45
N GLU A 136 -19.00 21.93 15.47
CA GLU A 136 -17.53 21.93 15.47
C GLU A 136 -17.00 20.51 15.28
N ILE A 137 -15.91 20.39 14.51
CA ILE A 137 -15.21 19.11 14.34
C ILE A 137 -14.54 18.73 15.66
N VAL A 138 -14.78 17.53 16.13
CA VAL A 138 -14.12 16.96 17.32
C VAL A 138 -13.23 15.79 16.92
N GLU A 139 -12.09 15.64 17.62
CA GLU A 139 -11.14 14.54 17.40
C GLU A 139 -11.55 13.24 18.10
#